data_c4ec3d21b0ce13aecd41eac9a8feb8c5
#
_entry.id   c4ec3d21b0ce13aecd41eac9a8feb8c5
#
_cell.length_a   1.000
_cell.length_b   1.000
_cell.length_c   1.000
_cell.angle_alpha   90.00
_cell.angle_beta   90.00
_cell.angle_gamma   90.00
#
_symmetry.space_group_name_H-M   'P 1'
#
loop_
_entity.id
_entity.type
_entity.pdbx_description
1 polymer ?
#
loop_
_entity_poly.entity_id
_entity_poly.type
_entity_poly.pdbx_seq_one_letter_code
_entity_poly.pdbx_strand_id
1 'polypeptide(L)'
;KVGMIIQDKGDLQYLKDEYDVVVIGVHNYSRRPANNFGISQAAQNLVQKLQQQQRCITFVFGNPYAIKNYCSAGVLLACYEDDAITQSTAADMLNGRLVAKGKLPVTVCESLQFGTGIIASRLLNTAPAAELGFNQEKLLIIDSIVNDAISKQAIPGAVVLIAKDGKIAYEKAFGHLTY
;
A
#
# COMPACT_ATOMS: atom_id res chain seq x y z
N LYS A 1 -13.70 -3.64 -6.52
CA LYS A 1 -14.68 -4.24 -5.58
C LYS A 1 -14.03 -4.37 -4.20
N VAL A 2 -14.78 -4.11 -3.16
CA VAL A 2 -14.37 -4.35 -1.77
C VAL A 2 -15.26 -5.45 -1.22
N GLY A 3 -14.65 -6.49 -0.70
CA GLY A 3 -15.35 -7.62 -0.10
C GLY A 3 -14.63 -8.09 1.16
N MET A 4 -15.35 -8.75 2.06
CA MET A 4 -14.81 -9.34 3.28
C MET A 4 -14.91 -10.84 3.22
N ILE A 5 -13.79 -11.53 3.51
CA ILE A 5 -13.74 -12.99 3.61
C ILE A 5 -13.46 -13.33 5.06
N ILE A 6 -14.34 -14.13 5.64
CA ILE A 6 -14.26 -14.46 7.07
C ILE A 6 -13.81 -15.90 7.29
N GLN A 7 -13.98 -16.79 6.32
CA GLN A 7 -13.69 -18.22 6.49
C GLN A 7 -13.19 -18.86 5.19
N ASP A 8 -12.20 -19.78 5.31
CA ASP A 8 -11.81 -20.66 4.22
C ASP A 8 -12.85 -21.77 4.07
N LYS A 9 -13.76 -21.61 3.14
CA LYS A 9 -14.75 -22.63 2.76
C LYS A 9 -14.81 -22.83 1.25
N GLY A 10 -13.69 -23.03 0.59
CA GLY A 10 -13.75 -23.36 -0.82
C GLY A 10 -12.56 -22.96 -1.65
N ASP A 11 -12.77 -22.94 -2.95
CA ASP A 11 -11.80 -22.49 -3.92
C ASP A 11 -11.64 -20.98 -3.84
N LEU A 12 -10.41 -20.54 -3.57
CA LEU A 12 -10.05 -19.11 -3.51
C LEU A 12 -9.73 -18.54 -4.90
N GLN A 13 -9.92 -19.32 -5.96
CA GLN A 13 -9.63 -18.90 -7.33
C GLN A 13 -10.41 -17.64 -7.72
N TYR A 14 -11.65 -17.51 -7.27
CA TYR A 14 -12.48 -16.35 -7.56
C TYR A 14 -11.85 -15.03 -7.06
N LEU A 15 -11.00 -15.05 -6.02
CA LEU A 15 -10.31 -13.86 -5.55
C LEU A 15 -9.34 -13.33 -6.58
N LYS A 16 -8.67 -14.24 -7.28
CA LYS A 16 -7.73 -13.89 -8.35
C LYS A 16 -8.45 -13.31 -9.57
N ASP A 17 -9.64 -13.84 -9.84
CA ASP A 17 -10.43 -13.43 -11.01
C ASP A 17 -11.18 -12.10 -10.78
N GLU A 18 -11.53 -11.79 -9.52
CA GLU A 18 -12.38 -10.65 -9.16
C GLU A 18 -11.59 -9.45 -8.58
N TYR A 19 -10.38 -9.66 -8.03
CA TYR A 19 -9.63 -8.64 -7.29
C TYR A 19 -8.14 -8.61 -7.67
N ASP A 20 -7.60 -7.42 -7.86
CA ASP A 20 -6.18 -7.21 -8.16
C ASP A 20 -5.27 -7.40 -6.94
N VAL A 21 -5.78 -7.10 -5.75
CA VAL A 21 -5.05 -7.15 -4.48
C VAL A 21 -5.96 -7.65 -3.37
N VAL A 22 -5.44 -8.52 -2.53
CA VAL A 22 -6.11 -8.98 -1.30
C VAL A 22 -5.44 -8.35 -0.08
N VAL A 23 -6.24 -7.74 0.78
CA VAL A 23 -5.79 -7.22 2.08
C VAL A 23 -6.10 -8.25 3.15
N ILE A 24 -5.09 -8.65 3.91
CA ILE A 24 -5.17 -9.68 4.95
C ILE A 24 -4.88 -9.06 6.31
N GLY A 25 -5.81 -9.18 7.25
CA GLY A 25 -5.59 -8.88 8.66
C GLY A 25 -5.36 -10.17 9.44
N VAL A 26 -4.20 -10.32 10.05
CA VAL A 26 -3.89 -11.42 10.97
C VAL A 26 -3.93 -10.90 12.39
N HIS A 27 -4.88 -11.39 13.17
CA HIS A 27 -5.08 -10.98 14.54
C HIS A 27 -4.47 -11.98 15.51
N ASN A 28 -3.69 -11.51 16.47
CA ASN A 28 -3.07 -12.32 17.51
C ASN A 28 -3.99 -12.39 18.73
N TYR A 29 -4.51 -13.57 19.03
CA TYR A 29 -5.39 -13.76 20.17
C TYR A 29 -4.64 -13.94 21.49
N SER A 30 -3.31 -14.12 21.44
CA SER A 30 -2.48 -14.31 22.63
C SER A 30 -1.19 -13.49 22.54
N ARG A 31 -0.83 -12.83 23.64
CA ARG A 31 0.47 -12.16 23.77
C ARG A 31 1.62 -13.14 23.98
N ARG A 32 1.34 -14.40 24.35
CA ARG A 32 2.33 -15.44 24.61
C ARG A 32 2.59 -16.25 23.33
N PRO A 33 3.84 -16.73 23.11
CA PRO A 33 4.21 -17.47 21.90
C PRO A 33 3.60 -18.88 21.81
N ALA A 34 3.00 -19.38 22.89
CA ALA A 34 2.34 -20.68 22.87
C ALA A 34 1.23 -20.71 21.82
N ASN A 35 1.12 -21.83 21.11
CA ASN A 35 0.14 -22.04 20.05
C ASN A 35 0.19 -20.94 18.95
N ASN A 36 1.40 -20.52 18.57
CA ASN A 36 1.60 -19.47 17.56
C ASN A 36 0.82 -18.18 17.87
N PHE A 37 0.86 -17.71 19.10
CA PHE A 37 0.11 -16.52 19.55
C PHE A 37 -1.41 -16.65 19.39
N GLY A 38 -1.94 -17.87 19.44
CA GLY A 38 -3.36 -18.17 19.23
C GLY A 38 -3.80 -18.24 17.76
N ILE A 39 -2.87 -18.06 16.82
CA ILE A 39 -3.17 -18.17 15.38
C ILE A 39 -3.16 -19.65 15.00
N SER A 40 -4.31 -20.16 14.54
CA SER A 40 -4.43 -21.57 14.17
C SER A 40 -3.55 -21.92 12.96
N GLN A 41 -3.15 -23.18 12.85
CA GLN A 41 -2.39 -23.66 11.68
C GLN A 41 -3.19 -23.49 10.38
N ALA A 42 -4.51 -23.68 10.44
CA ALA A 42 -5.39 -23.46 9.28
C ALA A 42 -5.35 -22.02 8.79
N ALA A 43 -5.41 -21.04 9.70
CA ALA A 43 -5.28 -19.62 9.35
C ALA A 43 -3.92 -19.28 8.75
N GLN A 44 -2.82 -19.83 9.30
CA GLN A 44 -1.48 -19.64 8.74
C GLN A 44 -1.38 -20.19 7.33
N ASN A 45 -1.84 -21.42 7.12
CA ASN A 45 -1.83 -22.08 5.81
C ASN A 45 -2.66 -21.29 4.77
N LEU A 46 -3.81 -20.77 5.17
CA LEU A 46 -4.66 -19.94 4.31
C LEU A 46 -3.94 -18.67 3.87
N VAL A 47 -3.34 -17.93 4.80
CA VAL A 47 -2.60 -16.70 4.51
C VAL A 47 -1.43 -17.00 3.58
N GLN A 48 -0.64 -18.04 3.86
CA GLN A 48 0.50 -18.43 3.03
C GLN A 48 0.06 -18.83 1.62
N LYS A 49 -1.03 -19.59 1.49
CA LYS A 49 -1.62 -19.95 0.19
C LYS A 49 -2.03 -18.71 -0.61
N LEU A 50 -2.71 -17.76 0.02
CA LEU A 50 -3.10 -16.50 -0.63
C LEU A 50 -1.89 -15.70 -1.10
N GLN A 51 -0.86 -15.56 -0.27
CA GLN A 51 0.37 -14.83 -0.60
C GLN A 51 1.13 -15.45 -1.79
N GLN A 52 1.03 -16.78 -1.99
CA GLN A 52 1.64 -17.47 -3.13
C GLN A 52 0.84 -17.32 -4.43
N GLN A 53 -0.48 -17.20 -4.33
CA GLN A 53 -1.37 -17.21 -5.48
C GLN A 53 -1.70 -15.82 -6.01
N GLN A 54 -1.53 -14.77 -5.17
CA GLN A 54 -2.04 -13.43 -5.45
C GLN A 54 -1.23 -12.33 -4.80
N ARG A 55 -1.36 -11.10 -5.29
CA ARG A 55 -0.81 -9.91 -4.64
C ARG A 55 -1.56 -9.65 -3.33
N CYS A 56 -0.82 -9.72 -2.22
CA CYS A 56 -1.40 -9.52 -0.89
C CYS A 56 -0.69 -8.38 -0.16
N ILE A 57 -1.47 -7.63 0.62
CA ILE A 57 -0.99 -6.73 1.67
C ILE A 57 -1.37 -7.36 3.00
N THR A 58 -0.38 -7.75 3.80
CA THR A 58 -0.62 -8.48 5.06
C THR A 58 -0.32 -7.60 6.25
N PHE A 59 -1.33 -7.36 7.07
CA PHE A 59 -1.21 -6.69 8.38
C PHE A 59 -1.19 -7.76 9.46
N VAL A 60 -0.18 -7.74 10.32
CA VAL A 60 -0.08 -8.64 11.49
C VAL A 60 -0.24 -7.80 12.75
N PHE A 61 -1.37 -7.98 13.41
CA PHE A 61 -1.71 -7.29 14.65
C PHE A 61 -1.23 -8.08 15.86
N GLY A 62 -0.72 -7.39 16.89
CA GLY A 62 -0.24 -7.97 18.11
C GLY A 62 1.27 -8.24 18.12
N ASN A 63 1.71 -9.33 18.71
CA ASN A 63 3.11 -9.58 18.99
C ASN A 63 3.97 -9.67 17.70
N PRO A 64 5.07 -8.91 17.56
CA PRO A 64 5.89 -8.89 16.35
C PRO A 64 6.53 -10.24 16.00
N TYR A 65 6.76 -11.12 16.96
CA TYR A 65 7.29 -12.46 16.67
C TYR A 65 6.31 -13.35 15.88
N ALA A 66 5.01 -13.03 15.86
CA ALA A 66 4.04 -13.76 15.05
C ALA A 66 4.30 -13.59 13.53
N ILE A 67 5.00 -12.53 13.14
CA ILE A 67 5.39 -12.25 11.75
C ILE A 67 6.23 -13.39 11.15
N LYS A 68 6.94 -14.18 11.97
CA LYS A 68 7.79 -15.30 11.51
C LYS A 68 7.08 -16.26 10.57
N ASN A 69 5.76 -16.38 10.68
CA ASN A 69 4.97 -17.25 9.82
C ASN A 69 4.70 -16.67 8.42
N TYR A 70 5.08 -15.41 8.18
CA TYR A 70 4.76 -14.63 6.99
C TYR A 70 5.97 -13.93 6.38
N CYS A 71 7.19 -14.38 6.67
CA CYS A 71 8.44 -13.76 6.18
C CYS A 71 8.55 -13.72 4.64
N SER A 72 7.84 -14.59 3.94
CA SER A 72 7.79 -14.61 2.47
C SER A 72 6.76 -13.65 1.86
N ALA A 73 6.01 -12.90 2.67
CA ALA A 73 5.03 -11.96 2.17
C ALA A 73 5.67 -10.83 1.36
N GLY A 74 5.11 -10.52 0.19
CA GLY A 74 5.60 -9.41 -0.65
C GLY A 74 5.41 -8.04 -0.01
N VAL A 75 4.28 -7.83 0.68
CA VAL A 75 4.00 -6.62 1.47
C VAL A 75 3.52 -7.04 2.85
N LEU A 76 4.27 -6.66 3.88
CA LEU A 76 4.03 -7.05 5.27
C LEU A 76 4.13 -5.85 6.20
N LEU A 77 3.12 -5.66 7.04
CA LEU A 77 3.07 -4.58 8.03
C LEU A 77 2.94 -5.18 9.44
N ALA A 78 3.87 -4.80 10.31
CA ALA A 78 3.83 -5.12 11.74
C ALA A 78 3.04 -4.03 12.48
N CYS A 79 1.95 -4.40 13.12
CA CYS A 79 1.05 -3.45 13.79
C CYS A 79 1.24 -3.39 15.31
N TYR A 80 1.98 -4.35 15.91
CA TYR A 80 2.39 -4.44 17.32
C TYR A 80 1.26 -4.66 18.33
N GLU A 81 0.11 -4.04 18.15
CA GLU A 81 -1.06 -4.17 19.01
C GLU A 81 -2.29 -4.58 18.19
N ASP A 82 -3.30 -5.12 18.85
CA ASP A 82 -4.57 -5.51 18.26
C ASP A 82 -5.72 -4.80 18.97
N ASP A 83 -5.78 -3.50 18.78
CA ASP A 83 -6.81 -2.62 19.32
C ASP A 83 -7.43 -1.73 18.22
N ALA A 84 -8.52 -1.05 18.56
CA ALA A 84 -9.25 -0.21 17.61
C ALA A 84 -8.41 0.94 17.05
N ILE A 85 -7.47 1.50 17.83
CA ILE A 85 -6.60 2.60 17.39
C ILE A 85 -5.62 2.08 16.34
N THR A 86 -4.96 0.95 16.61
CA THR A 86 -4.01 0.33 15.69
C THR A 86 -4.68 -0.12 14.40
N GLN A 87 -5.89 -0.70 14.50
CA GLN A 87 -6.68 -1.09 13.32
C GLN A 87 -7.07 0.12 12.47
N SER A 88 -7.50 1.22 13.09
CA SER A 88 -7.80 2.48 12.38
C SER A 88 -6.55 3.06 11.72
N THR A 89 -5.40 3.04 12.42
CA THR A 89 -4.11 3.49 11.89
C THR A 89 -3.68 2.66 10.67
N ALA A 90 -3.86 1.35 10.73
CA ALA A 90 -3.59 0.45 9.61
C ALA A 90 -4.47 0.76 8.39
N ALA A 91 -5.75 1.06 8.62
CA ALA A 91 -6.66 1.49 7.56
C ALA A 91 -6.25 2.85 6.96
N ASP A 92 -5.79 3.80 7.77
CA ASP A 92 -5.27 5.09 7.28
C ASP A 92 -3.98 4.92 6.47
N MET A 93 -3.11 3.97 6.83
CA MET A 93 -1.94 3.61 6.03
C MET A 93 -2.34 3.00 4.69
N LEU A 94 -3.32 2.08 4.67
CA LEU A 94 -3.83 1.48 3.44
C LEU A 94 -4.42 2.52 2.49
N ASN A 95 -5.11 3.53 3.05
CA ASN A 95 -5.67 4.65 2.30
C ASN A 95 -4.65 5.75 1.95
N GLY A 96 -3.36 5.57 2.24
CA GLY A 96 -2.31 6.54 1.96
C GLY A 96 -2.36 7.83 2.81
N ARG A 97 -3.17 7.86 3.87
CA ARG A 97 -3.24 9.01 4.80
C ARG A 97 -2.04 9.07 5.75
N LEU A 98 -1.48 7.91 6.06
CA LEU A 98 -0.30 7.76 6.91
C LEU A 98 0.78 6.96 6.17
N VAL A 99 2.02 7.14 6.57
CA VAL A 99 3.17 6.40 6.06
C VAL A 99 3.88 5.66 7.18
N ALA A 100 4.40 4.46 6.87
CA ALA A 100 5.20 3.69 7.79
C ALA A 100 6.53 4.41 8.08
N LYS A 101 6.88 4.52 9.36
CA LYS A 101 8.16 5.06 9.85
C LYS A 101 8.83 4.15 10.87
N GLY A 102 8.15 3.05 11.22
CA GLY A 102 8.62 2.10 12.22
C GLY A 102 9.73 1.20 11.70
N LYS A 103 10.51 0.68 12.64
CA LYS A 103 11.50 -0.37 12.41
C LYS A 103 11.23 -1.53 13.35
N LEU A 104 11.54 -2.74 12.92
CA LEU A 104 11.36 -3.94 13.75
C LEU A 104 12.24 -3.86 15.00
N PRO A 105 11.68 -3.99 16.20
CA PRO A 105 12.42 -3.98 17.46
C PRO A 105 13.08 -5.33 17.78
N VAL A 106 12.87 -6.35 16.94
CA VAL A 106 13.35 -7.71 17.11
C VAL A 106 13.72 -8.33 15.77
N THR A 107 14.62 -9.32 15.79
CA THR A 107 14.86 -10.20 14.65
C THR A 107 13.80 -11.29 14.64
N VAL A 108 13.11 -11.44 13.53
CA VAL A 108 12.00 -12.40 13.36
C VAL A 108 12.42 -13.58 12.50
N CYS A 109 13.13 -13.31 11.41
CA CYS A 109 13.70 -14.29 10.49
C CYS A 109 14.89 -13.67 9.73
N GLU A 110 15.53 -14.43 8.86
CA GLU A 110 16.73 -13.99 8.14
C GLU A 110 16.50 -12.70 7.33
N SER A 111 15.36 -12.58 6.65
CA SER A 111 14.99 -11.41 5.85
C SER A 111 14.43 -10.23 6.68
N LEU A 112 14.02 -10.46 7.93
CA LEU A 112 13.39 -9.48 8.80
C LEU A 112 14.14 -9.38 10.14
N GLN A 113 15.31 -8.74 10.09
CA GLN A 113 16.19 -8.56 11.24
C GLN A 113 15.80 -7.32 12.06
N PHE A 114 16.35 -7.22 13.25
CA PHE A 114 16.28 -6.00 14.08
C PHE A 114 16.63 -4.76 13.25
N GLY A 115 15.83 -3.72 13.37
CA GLY A 115 16.02 -2.48 12.62
C GLY A 115 15.48 -2.49 11.18
N THR A 116 15.01 -3.62 10.66
CA THR A 116 14.37 -3.69 9.33
C THR A 116 13.10 -2.86 9.32
N GLY A 117 12.89 -2.08 8.28
CA GLY A 117 11.70 -1.29 8.03
C GLY A 117 11.85 -0.38 6.83
N ILE A 118 10.80 -0.22 6.07
CA ILE A 118 10.74 0.70 4.94
C ILE A 118 10.17 2.02 5.45
N ILE A 119 10.98 3.08 5.37
CA ILE A 119 10.50 4.43 5.62
C ILE A 119 9.91 4.94 4.30
N ALA A 120 8.58 4.91 4.22
CA ALA A 120 7.88 5.42 3.06
C ALA A 120 7.82 6.96 3.10
N SER A 121 7.96 7.60 1.95
CA SER A 121 7.64 9.01 1.78
C SER A 121 6.19 9.15 1.34
N ARG A 122 5.49 10.14 1.89
CA ARG A 122 4.14 10.51 1.45
C ARG A 122 4.16 11.28 0.13
N LEU A 123 5.30 11.86 -0.20
CA LEU A 123 5.50 12.59 -1.45
C LEU A 123 5.88 11.58 -2.55
N LEU A 124 5.17 11.64 -3.64
CA LEU A 124 5.61 10.98 -4.86
C LEU A 124 6.94 11.61 -5.28
N ASN A 125 7.95 10.80 -5.52
CA ASN A 125 9.22 11.29 -6.04
C ASN A 125 9.02 11.73 -7.50
N THR A 126 9.74 12.75 -7.93
CA THR A 126 9.82 13.13 -9.33
C THR A 126 10.79 12.23 -10.09
N ALA A 127 10.51 11.94 -11.34
CA ALA A 127 11.43 11.27 -12.25
C ALA A 127 11.34 11.90 -13.65
N PRO A 128 12.41 11.85 -14.45
CA PRO A 128 12.35 12.27 -15.84
C PRO A 128 11.25 11.54 -16.60
N ALA A 129 10.45 12.25 -17.37
CA ALA A 129 9.33 11.69 -18.12
C ALA A 129 9.74 10.51 -19.00
N ALA A 130 10.92 10.58 -19.60
CA ALA A 130 11.47 9.52 -20.45
C ALA A 130 11.71 8.20 -19.69
N GLU A 131 12.15 8.24 -18.44
CA GLU A 131 12.34 7.05 -17.60
C GLU A 131 11.01 6.34 -17.30
N LEU A 132 9.91 7.10 -17.30
CA LEU A 132 8.55 6.58 -17.09
C LEU A 132 7.85 6.19 -18.39
N GLY A 133 8.57 6.25 -19.53
CA GLY A 133 8.06 5.91 -20.85
C GLY A 133 7.14 6.96 -21.47
N PHE A 134 7.18 8.21 -21.00
CA PHE A 134 6.49 9.33 -21.62
C PHE A 134 7.41 10.04 -22.64
N ASN A 135 6.80 10.52 -23.72
CA ASN A 135 7.45 11.44 -24.63
C ASN A 135 7.36 12.85 -24.05
N GLN A 136 8.50 13.48 -23.74
CA GLN A 136 8.56 14.78 -23.10
C GLN A 136 7.95 15.90 -23.96
N GLU A 137 8.16 15.86 -25.27
CA GLU A 137 7.58 16.85 -26.20
C GLU A 137 6.06 16.80 -26.21
N LYS A 138 5.48 15.57 -26.12
CA LYS A 138 4.04 15.40 -26.03
C LYS A 138 3.47 15.90 -24.70
N LEU A 139 4.21 15.80 -23.61
CA LEU A 139 3.79 16.36 -22.33
C LEU A 139 3.72 17.89 -22.37
N LEU A 140 4.62 18.55 -23.12
CA LEU A 140 4.59 20.00 -23.27
C LEU A 140 3.38 20.52 -24.06
N ILE A 141 2.68 19.66 -24.81
CA ILE A 141 1.41 20.03 -25.48
C ILE A 141 0.35 20.40 -24.42
N ILE A 142 0.42 19.84 -23.24
CA ILE A 142 -0.48 20.17 -22.12
C ILE A 142 -0.40 21.65 -21.79
N ASP A 143 0.80 22.25 -21.82
CA ASP A 143 1.01 23.67 -21.59
C ASP A 143 0.17 24.51 -22.56
N SER A 144 0.19 24.15 -23.84
CA SER A 144 -0.54 24.86 -24.88
C SER A 144 -2.05 24.72 -24.69
N ILE A 145 -2.54 23.52 -24.36
CA ILE A 145 -3.96 23.24 -24.17
C ILE A 145 -4.51 24.04 -22.97
N VAL A 146 -3.80 24.01 -21.83
CA VAL A 146 -4.25 24.69 -20.61
C VAL A 146 -4.19 26.21 -20.79
N ASN A 147 -3.10 26.73 -21.37
CA ASN A 147 -2.98 28.17 -21.62
C ASN A 147 -4.03 28.67 -22.61
N ASP A 148 -4.38 27.89 -23.62
CA ASP A 148 -5.47 28.23 -24.54
C ASP A 148 -6.82 28.32 -23.83
N ALA A 149 -7.12 27.37 -22.94
CA ALA A 149 -8.34 27.40 -22.13
C ALA A 149 -8.39 28.62 -21.19
N ILE A 150 -7.27 28.99 -20.58
CA ILE A 150 -7.15 30.19 -19.74
C ILE A 150 -7.33 31.46 -20.59
N SER A 151 -6.69 31.53 -21.75
CA SER A 151 -6.78 32.70 -22.64
C SER A 151 -8.19 32.96 -23.16
N LYS A 152 -8.95 31.88 -23.34
CA LYS A 152 -10.37 31.90 -23.74
C LYS A 152 -11.33 32.11 -22.52
N GLN A 153 -10.80 32.34 -21.34
CA GLN A 153 -11.58 32.50 -20.11
C GLN A 153 -12.51 31.29 -19.81
N ALA A 154 -12.15 30.10 -20.30
CA ALA A 154 -12.88 28.87 -19.98
C ALA A 154 -12.61 28.40 -18.53
N ILE A 155 -11.39 28.65 -18.04
CA ILE A 155 -10.96 28.37 -16.66
C ILE A 155 -10.02 29.48 -16.19
N PRO A 156 -10.03 29.87 -14.90
CA PRO A 156 -9.10 30.87 -14.36
C PRO A 156 -7.69 30.33 -14.19
N GLY A 157 -7.57 29.04 -13.90
CA GLY A 157 -6.31 28.34 -13.71
C GLY A 157 -6.52 26.84 -13.55
N ALA A 158 -5.42 26.10 -13.57
CA ALA A 158 -5.41 24.66 -13.36
C ALA A 158 -4.09 24.18 -12.73
N VAL A 159 -4.12 23.06 -12.03
CA VAL A 159 -2.93 22.30 -11.67
C VAL A 159 -3.02 20.96 -12.38
N VAL A 160 -1.99 20.60 -13.14
CA VAL A 160 -1.89 19.32 -13.84
C VAL A 160 -0.80 18.50 -13.21
N LEU A 161 -1.13 17.27 -12.80
CA LEU A 161 -0.18 16.30 -12.28
C LEU A 161 -0.34 14.99 -13.03
N ILE A 162 0.78 14.46 -13.55
CA ILE A 162 0.85 13.14 -14.18
C ILE A 162 1.85 12.30 -13.41
N ALA A 163 1.38 11.17 -12.91
CA ALA A 163 2.21 10.22 -12.19
C ALA A 163 2.07 8.82 -12.78
N LYS A 164 3.15 8.06 -12.76
CA LYS A 164 3.21 6.66 -13.17
C LYS A 164 4.20 5.91 -12.29
N ASP A 165 3.83 4.68 -11.91
CA ASP A 165 4.67 3.79 -11.08
C ASP A 165 5.17 4.46 -9.79
N GLY A 166 4.29 5.26 -9.13
CA GLY A 166 4.60 5.95 -7.88
C GLY A 166 5.57 7.15 -8.02
N LYS A 167 5.78 7.65 -9.25
CA LYS A 167 6.64 8.80 -9.53
C LYS A 167 5.90 9.84 -10.35
N ILE A 168 6.18 11.12 -10.08
CA ILE A 168 5.64 12.26 -10.85
C ILE A 168 6.48 12.44 -12.11
N ALA A 169 5.84 12.34 -13.26
CA ALA A 169 6.42 12.60 -14.56
C ALA A 169 6.28 14.07 -14.99
N TYR A 170 5.21 14.71 -14.53
CA TYR A 170 4.89 16.10 -14.89
C TYR A 170 4.02 16.70 -13.78
N GLU A 171 4.35 17.91 -13.35
CA GLU A 171 3.55 18.70 -12.43
C GLU A 171 3.72 20.18 -12.78
N LYS A 172 2.62 20.88 -13.00
CA LYS A 172 2.64 22.31 -13.31
C LYS A 172 1.34 22.99 -12.94
N ALA A 173 1.46 24.18 -12.37
CA ALA A 173 0.38 25.11 -12.12
C ALA A 173 0.31 26.17 -13.21
N PHE A 174 -0.92 26.56 -13.60
CA PHE A 174 -1.23 27.52 -14.65
C PHE A 174 -2.28 28.52 -14.16
N GLY A 175 -2.16 29.77 -14.58
CA GLY A 175 -3.15 30.81 -14.30
C GLY A 175 -3.28 31.19 -12.82
N HIS A 176 -4.50 31.53 -12.41
CA HIS A 176 -4.82 32.03 -11.07
C HIS A 176 -5.98 31.24 -10.45
N LEU A 177 -6.23 31.43 -9.14
CA LEU A 177 -7.36 30.79 -8.43
C LEU A 177 -8.71 31.37 -8.86
N THR A 178 -8.73 32.64 -9.25
CA THR A 178 -9.92 33.39 -9.71
C THR A 178 -9.54 34.26 -10.90
N TYR A 179 -10.56 34.71 -11.66
CA TYR A 179 -10.37 35.74 -12.69
C TYR A 179 -10.10 37.11 -12.04
#